data_6a062d13cda17e2a687b25b3bd8d2230
#
_entry.id   6a062d13cda17e2a687b25b3bd8d2230
#
_cell.length_a   1.000
_cell.length_b   1.000
_cell.length_c   1.000
_cell.angle_alpha   90.00
_cell.angle_beta   90.00
_cell.angle_gamma   90.00
#
_symmetry.space_group_name_H-M   'P 1'
#
loop_
_entity.id
_entity.type
_entity.pdbx_description
1 polymer ?
#
loop_
_entity_poly.entity_id
_entity_poly.type
_entity_poly.pdbx_seq_one_letter_code
_entity_poly.pdbx_strand_id
1 'polypeptide(L)'
;ASWVADRRDDDAVTIVDVRDRWEYEGLGHLPGAVHIPFDEYRDAESSDPGTLPGADAFGRLLGETGTGPDDTIVAYDDTHGVFAARLVLTALGYGHEQVALLDGDFSAWRRAYETSDEPPTVESVDYEVDSLAPDAPIVGREAVEDAIAGGETTLIDTRNQDEYDEQHLPGAIRLDWMELVDEETRGVKDAAAIETLLADRGISTDRDQSIILYCNTSRRLSHTFVVLRSLGFVDVAVYEGSMTEWRQADGVTETVE
;
A
#
# COMPACT_ATOMS: atom_id res chain seq x y z
N ALA A 1 -10.53 -3.69 12.93
CA ALA A 1 -11.08 -5.07 12.94
C ALA A 1 -12.57 -5.09 13.24
N SER A 2 -13.08 -4.46 14.35
CA SER A 2 -14.51 -4.50 14.72
C SER A 2 -15.46 -4.01 13.61
N TRP A 3 -15.09 -2.94 12.91
CA TRP A 3 -15.86 -2.40 11.79
C TRP A 3 -16.11 -3.46 10.70
N VAL A 4 -15.09 -4.25 10.38
CA VAL A 4 -15.17 -5.36 9.40
C VAL A 4 -16.06 -6.49 9.94
N ALA A 5 -15.88 -6.86 11.21
CA ALA A 5 -16.69 -7.92 11.85
C ALA A 5 -18.20 -7.60 11.80
N ASP A 6 -18.57 -6.32 11.97
CA ASP A 6 -19.96 -5.86 11.93
C ASP A 6 -20.55 -5.77 10.51
N ARG A 7 -19.69 -5.82 9.46
CA ARG A 7 -20.09 -5.61 8.04
C ARG A 7 -19.68 -6.74 7.09
N ARG A 8 -19.22 -7.85 7.61
CA ARG A 8 -18.81 -9.01 6.79
C ARG A 8 -19.92 -9.60 5.91
N ASP A 9 -21.17 -9.35 6.26
CA ASP A 9 -22.36 -9.82 5.54
C ASP A 9 -23.04 -8.66 4.75
N ASP A 10 -22.35 -7.52 4.58
CA ASP A 10 -22.85 -6.36 3.80
C ASP A 10 -22.39 -6.49 2.35
N ASP A 11 -23.36 -6.60 1.43
CA ASP A 11 -23.11 -6.76 0.00
C ASP A 11 -22.32 -5.60 -0.63
N ALA A 12 -22.23 -4.46 0.04
CA ALA A 12 -21.43 -3.30 -0.39
C ALA A 12 -19.99 -3.30 0.18
N VAL A 13 -19.56 -4.38 0.83
CA VAL A 13 -18.21 -4.51 1.42
C VAL A 13 -17.53 -5.77 0.91
N THR A 14 -16.46 -5.60 0.14
CA THR A 14 -15.61 -6.72 -0.29
C THR A 14 -14.38 -6.80 0.61
N ILE A 15 -14.24 -7.90 1.34
CA ILE A 15 -13.04 -8.21 2.13
C ILE A 15 -12.07 -8.97 1.24
N VAL A 16 -10.84 -8.49 1.12
CA VAL A 16 -9.82 -9.06 0.22
C VAL A 16 -8.63 -9.58 1.00
N ASP A 17 -8.37 -10.88 0.89
CA ASP A 17 -7.16 -11.53 1.38
C ASP A 17 -6.08 -11.50 0.29
N VAL A 18 -4.94 -10.87 0.58
CA VAL A 18 -3.85 -10.76 -0.40
C VAL A 18 -2.67 -11.70 -0.11
N ARG A 19 -2.83 -12.60 0.86
CA ARG A 19 -1.81 -13.59 1.21
C ARG A 19 -1.62 -14.63 0.12
N ASP A 20 -0.64 -15.49 0.29
CA ASP A 20 -0.45 -16.62 -0.60
C ASP A 20 -1.65 -17.58 -0.54
N ARG A 21 -1.93 -18.27 -1.67
CA ARG A 21 -3.04 -19.21 -1.78
C ARG A 21 -3.02 -20.30 -0.69
N TRP A 22 -1.84 -20.81 -0.34
CA TRP A 22 -1.70 -21.84 0.69
C TRP A 22 -2.07 -21.31 2.08
N GLU A 23 -1.90 -20.00 2.35
CA GLU A 23 -2.32 -19.37 3.60
C GLU A 23 -3.84 -19.21 3.64
N TYR A 24 -4.42 -18.69 2.56
CA TYR A 24 -5.85 -18.52 2.42
C TYR A 24 -6.61 -19.85 2.57
N GLU A 25 -6.18 -20.90 1.83
CA GLU A 25 -6.83 -22.23 1.83
C GLU A 25 -6.43 -23.09 3.05
N GLY A 26 -5.20 -22.96 3.56
CA GLY A 26 -4.65 -23.86 4.57
C GLY A 26 -4.66 -23.34 5.99
N LEU A 27 -4.63 -22.02 6.20
CA LEU A 27 -4.69 -21.39 7.52
C LEU A 27 -6.07 -20.80 7.81
N GLY A 28 -6.94 -20.73 6.79
CA GLY A 28 -8.21 -20.06 6.82
C GLY A 28 -8.08 -18.56 6.52
N HIS A 29 -9.21 -17.87 6.41
CA HIS A 29 -9.33 -16.48 6.03
C HIS A 29 -10.44 -15.79 6.84
N LEU A 30 -10.61 -14.46 6.72
CA LEU A 30 -11.74 -13.76 7.29
C LEU A 30 -13.04 -14.25 6.63
N PRO A 31 -14.13 -14.49 7.39
CA PRO A 31 -15.39 -14.93 6.82
C PRO A 31 -15.86 -13.99 5.69
N GLY A 32 -16.19 -14.57 4.55
CA GLY A 32 -16.61 -13.82 3.36
C GLY A 32 -15.48 -13.19 2.54
N ALA A 33 -14.21 -13.36 2.94
CA ALA A 33 -13.10 -12.79 2.19
C ALA A 33 -12.88 -13.49 0.85
N VAL A 34 -12.76 -12.71 -0.22
CA VAL A 34 -12.27 -13.15 -1.53
C VAL A 34 -10.75 -13.16 -1.55
N HIS A 35 -10.15 -13.90 -2.46
CA HIS A 35 -8.70 -14.05 -2.54
C HIS A 35 -8.14 -13.36 -3.79
N ILE A 36 -7.27 -12.39 -3.59
CA ILE A 36 -6.47 -11.71 -4.63
C ILE A 36 -5.01 -11.75 -4.18
N PRO A 37 -4.24 -12.78 -4.53
CA PRO A 37 -2.85 -12.88 -4.10
C PRO A 37 -2.00 -11.72 -4.66
N PHE A 38 -0.99 -11.33 -3.90
CA PHE A 38 -0.13 -10.17 -4.20
C PHE A 38 0.39 -10.13 -5.64
N ASP A 39 0.71 -11.29 -6.21
CA ASP A 39 1.28 -11.39 -7.56
C ASP A 39 0.28 -11.04 -8.68
N GLU A 40 -1.03 -11.03 -8.41
CA GLU A 40 -2.06 -10.77 -9.42
C GLU A 40 -2.35 -9.28 -9.65
N TYR A 41 -2.02 -8.41 -8.69
CA TYR A 41 -2.19 -6.95 -8.83
C TYR A 41 -0.86 -6.20 -8.99
N ARG A 42 0.11 -6.86 -9.62
CA ARG A 42 1.36 -6.27 -10.10
C ARG A 42 1.70 -6.84 -11.48
N ASP A 43 2.51 -6.13 -12.25
CA ASP A 43 3.01 -6.66 -13.52
C ASP A 43 4.12 -7.68 -13.26
N ALA A 44 3.77 -8.95 -13.30
CA ALA A 44 4.71 -10.06 -13.11
C ALA A 44 5.65 -10.29 -14.32
N GLU A 45 5.30 -9.74 -15.50
CA GLU A 45 6.10 -9.87 -16.74
C GLU A 45 7.10 -8.72 -16.90
N SER A 46 6.93 -7.64 -16.15
CA SER A 46 7.85 -6.51 -16.16
C SER A 46 9.24 -6.90 -15.64
N SER A 47 10.27 -6.29 -16.22
CA SER A 47 11.62 -6.30 -15.65
C SER A 47 11.70 -5.55 -14.31
N ASP A 48 10.66 -4.78 -14.00
CA ASP A 48 10.46 -4.07 -12.74
C ASP A 48 9.30 -4.70 -11.95
N PRO A 49 9.59 -5.57 -10.98
CA PRO A 49 8.58 -6.38 -10.28
C PRO A 49 7.68 -5.59 -9.33
N GLY A 50 7.75 -4.28 -9.33
CA GLY A 50 6.92 -3.39 -8.50
C GLY A 50 5.81 -2.69 -9.26
N THR A 51 5.76 -2.78 -10.58
CA THR A 51 4.85 -1.99 -11.42
C THR A 51 3.40 -2.45 -11.34
N LEU A 52 2.49 -1.55 -11.68
CA LEU A 52 1.05 -1.80 -11.72
C LEU A 52 0.68 -2.84 -12.79
N PRO A 53 -0.40 -3.61 -12.59
CA PRO A 53 -0.78 -4.72 -13.48
C PRO A 53 -1.34 -4.28 -14.84
N GLY A 54 -1.61 -2.98 -15.01
CA GLY A 54 -2.38 -2.44 -16.13
C GLY A 54 -3.89 -2.38 -15.83
N ALA A 55 -4.56 -1.40 -16.43
CA ALA A 55 -5.95 -1.08 -16.15
C ALA A 55 -6.91 -2.25 -16.44
N ASP A 56 -6.82 -2.83 -17.64
CA ASP A 56 -7.67 -3.97 -18.04
C ASP A 56 -7.49 -5.18 -17.11
N ALA A 57 -6.25 -5.46 -16.67
CA ALA A 57 -5.96 -6.58 -15.78
C ALA A 57 -6.54 -6.34 -14.40
N PHE A 58 -6.42 -5.12 -13.88
CA PHE A 58 -6.96 -4.76 -12.56
C PHE A 58 -8.50 -4.76 -12.55
N GLY A 59 -9.14 -4.16 -13.58
CA GLY A 59 -10.59 -4.18 -13.73
C GLY A 59 -11.16 -5.60 -13.76
N ARG A 60 -10.55 -6.48 -14.60
CA ARG A 60 -10.94 -7.88 -14.64
C ARG A 60 -10.78 -8.57 -13.28
N LEU A 61 -9.68 -8.32 -12.57
CA LEU A 61 -9.41 -8.91 -11.26
C LEU A 61 -10.49 -8.55 -10.23
N LEU A 62 -10.89 -7.28 -10.16
CA LEU A 62 -11.98 -6.84 -9.28
C LEU A 62 -13.33 -7.44 -9.70
N GLY A 63 -13.62 -7.41 -11.01
CA GLY A 63 -14.88 -7.97 -11.53
C GLY A 63 -15.03 -9.47 -11.24
N GLU A 64 -13.97 -10.26 -11.37
CA GLU A 64 -13.95 -11.71 -11.06
C GLU A 64 -14.19 -12.00 -9.57
N THR A 65 -13.86 -11.08 -8.68
CA THR A 65 -14.15 -11.18 -7.24
C THR A 65 -15.51 -10.63 -6.84
N GLY A 66 -16.33 -10.22 -7.81
CA GLY A 66 -17.65 -9.65 -7.55
C GLY A 66 -17.62 -8.23 -6.97
N THR A 67 -16.46 -7.58 -6.98
CA THR A 67 -16.31 -6.21 -6.47
C THR A 67 -16.88 -5.22 -7.48
N GLY A 68 -17.91 -4.48 -7.09
CA GLY A 68 -18.49 -3.39 -7.87
C GLY A 68 -17.71 -2.07 -7.70
N PRO A 69 -17.93 -1.09 -8.62
CA PRO A 69 -17.21 0.19 -8.57
C PRO A 69 -17.56 1.07 -7.36
N ASP A 70 -18.72 0.83 -6.74
CA ASP A 70 -19.21 1.57 -5.58
C ASP A 70 -19.00 0.83 -4.25
N ASP A 71 -18.44 -0.39 -4.29
CA ASP A 71 -18.21 -1.20 -3.10
C ASP A 71 -17.03 -0.67 -2.27
N THR A 72 -17.06 -0.96 -0.99
CA THR A 72 -15.91 -0.70 -0.12
C THR A 72 -14.99 -1.93 -0.09
N ILE A 73 -13.77 -1.79 -0.59
CA ILE A 73 -12.74 -2.82 -0.48
C ILE A 73 -12.04 -2.68 0.88
N VAL A 74 -11.93 -3.78 1.63
CA VAL A 74 -11.06 -3.87 2.81
C VAL A 74 -10.02 -4.95 2.58
N ALA A 75 -8.78 -4.53 2.37
CA ALA A 75 -7.67 -5.45 2.13
C ALA A 75 -6.92 -5.82 3.41
N TYR A 76 -6.47 -7.06 3.52
CA TYR A 76 -5.61 -7.51 4.61
C TYR A 76 -4.57 -8.54 4.15
N ASP A 77 -3.50 -8.65 4.93
CA ASP A 77 -2.46 -9.68 4.80
C ASP A 77 -2.12 -10.30 6.17
N ASP A 78 -0.96 -10.91 6.32
CA ASP A 78 -0.41 -11.35 7.63
C ASP A 78 1.02 -10.84 7.85
N THR A 79 1.34 -9.70 7.21
CA THR A 79 2.64 -9.03 7.30
C THR A 79 2.43 -7.53 7.60
N HIS A 80 1.67 -7.23 8.65
CA HIS A 80 1.39 -5.88 9.14
C HIS A 80 0.76 -4.94 8.09
N GLY A 81 0.07 -5.49 7.08
CA GLY A 81 -0.63 -4.70 6.07
C GLY A 81 0.23 -4.23 4.89
N VAL A 82 1.50 -4.60 4.80
CA VAL A 82 2.41 -4.08 3.76
C VAL A 82 2.08 -4.54 2.34
N PHE A 83 1.55 -5.75 2.19
CA PHE A 83 1.07 -6.25 0.90
C PHE A 83 -0.33 -5.72 0.59
N ALA A 84 -1.21 -5.72 1.59
CA ALA A 84 -2.56 -5.19 1.46
C ALA A 84 -2.57 -3.69 1.14
N ALA A 85 -1.66 -2.91 1.73
CA ALA A 85 -1.50 -1.49 1.39
C ALA A 85 -1.11 -1.27 -0.09
N ARG A 86 -0.42 -2.23 -0.72
CA ARG A 86 -0.16 -2.15 -2.16
C ARG A 86 -1.44 -2.32 -2.97
N LEU A 87 -2.36 -3.19 -2.57
CA LEU A 87 -3.68 -3.29 -3.22
C LEU A 87 -4.45 -1.98 -3.05
N VAL A 88 -4.45 -1.39 -1.84
CA VAL A 88 -5.08 -0.08 -1.58
C VAL A 88 -4.52 1.00 -2.51
N LEU A 89 -3.20 1.11 -2.63
CA LEU A 89 -2.57 2.08 -3.53
C LEU A 89 -2.92 1.81 -5.00
N THR A 90 -2.93 0.54 -5.42
CA THR A 90 -3.30 0.15 -6.79
C THR A 90 -4.73 0.53 -7.11
N ALA A 91 -5.67 0.26 -6.20
CA ALA A 91 -7.08 0.61 -6.33
C ALA A 91 -7.27 2.13 -6.45
N LEU A 92 -6.66 2.91 -5.56
CA LEU A 92 -6.67 4.38 -5.64
C LEU A 92 -6.06 4.88 -6.96
N GLY A 93 -4.96 4.27 -7.40
CA GLY A 93 -4.33 4.62 -8.68
C GLY A 93 -5.25 4.45 -9.89
N TYR A 94 -6.14 3.46 -9.84
CA TYR A 94 -7.14 3.21 -10.89
C TYR A 94 -8.52 3.82 -10.59
N GLY A 95 -8.63 4.68 -9.57
CA GLY A 95 -9.84 5.46 -9.30
C GLY A 95 -10.89 4.78 -8.43
N HIS A 96 -10.58 3.64 -7.81
CA HIS A 96 -11.45 3.03 -6.80
C HIS A 96 -11.19 3.68 -5.43
N GLU A 97 -12.00 4.67 -5.06
CA GLU A 97 -11.77 5.51 -3.88
C GLU A 97 -12.20 4.84 -2.57
N GLN A 98 -13.19 3.93 -2.62
CA GLN A 98 -13.73 3.26 -1.44
C GLN A 98 -12.86 2.06 -1.04
N VAL A 99 -11.63 2.32 -0.62
CA VAL A 99 -10.67 1.26 -0.27
C VAL A 99 -9.99 1.54 1.06
N ALA A 100 -9.81 0.51 1.86
CA ALA A 100 -9.21 0.60 3.19
C ALA A 100 -8.27 -0.57 3.46
N LEU A 101 -7.30 -0.32 4.34
CA LEU A 101 -6.46 -1.34 4.95
C LEU A 101 -7.08 -1.80 6.27
N LEU A 102 -7.14 -3.11 6.50
CA LEU A 102 -7.48 -3.64 7.83
C LEU A 102 -6.38 -3.23 8.82
N ASP A 103 -6.76 -2.48 9.85
CA ASP A 103 -5.86 -2.18 10.96
C ASP A 103 -5.68 -3.42 11.83
N GLY A 104 -4.46 -3.92 11.87
CA GLY A 104 -4.08 -5.27 12.23
C GLY A 104 -3.96 -6.16 11.00
N ASP A 105 -3.66 -7.42 11.19
CA ASP A 105 -3.54 -8.39 10.11
C ASP A 105 -4.31 -9.67 10.42
N PHE A 106 -4.16 -10.72 9.59
CA PHE A 106 -4.83 -11.99 9.83
C PHE A 106 -4.51 -12.59 11.20
N SER A 107 -3.25 -12.56 11.62
CA SER A 107 -2.84 -13.06 12.94
C SER A 107 -3.43 -12.24 14.09
N ALA A 108 -3.63 -10.94 13.92
CA ALA A 108 -4.36 -10.11 14.88
C ALA A 108 -5.85 -10.43 14.89
N TRP A 109 -6.47 -10.57 13.72
CA TRP A 109 -7.89 -10.93 13.57
C TRP A 109 -8.22 -12.23 14.31
N ARG A 110 -7.51 -13.32 14.01
CA ARG A 110 -7.78 -14.65 14.57
C ARG A 110 -7.62 -14.76 16.09
N ARG A 111 -7.06 -13.75 16.77
CA ARG A 111 -7.00 -13.70 18.25
C ARG A 111 -8.34 -13.32 18.86
N ALA A 112 -9.20 -12.62 18.11
CA ALA A 112 -10.42 -12.01 18.65
C ALA A 112 -11.69 -12.41 17.89
N TYR A 113 -11.57 -12.92 16.66
CA TYR A 113 -12.67 -13.21 15.76
C TYR A 113 -12.51 -14.61 15.13
N GLU A 114 -13.63 -15.13 14.64
CA GLU A 114 -13.67 -16.40 13.91
C GLU A 114 -13.03 -16.26 12.51
N THR A 115 -12.52 -17.37 12.00
CA THR A 115 -12.02 -17.54 10.63
C THR A 115 -12.88 -18.55 9.90
N SER A 116 -12.80 -18.58 8.56
CA SER A 116 -13.48 -19.52 7.67
C SER A 116 -12.46 -20.29 6.84
N ASP A 117 -12.78 -21.55 6.53
CA ASP A 117 -12.07 -22.36 5.54
C ASP A 117 -12.86 -22.43 4.22
N GLU A 118 -14.08 -21.86 4.20
CA GLU A 118 -14.99 -21.93 3.05
C GLU A 118 -14.93 -20.59 2.30
N PRO A 119 -14.39 -20.57 1.05
CA PRO A 119 -14.39 -19.36 0.24
C PRO A 119 -15.83 -18.93 -0.10
N PRO A 120 -16.09 -17.62 -0.22
CA PRO A 120 -17.42 -17.15 -0.60
C PRO A 120 -17.75 -17.57 -2.03
N THR A 121 -19.05 -17.75 -2.30
CA THR A 121 -19.53 -17.84 -3.67
C THR A 121 -19.85 -16.43 -4.16
N VAL A 122 -19.11 -15.97 -5.16
CA VAL A 122 -19.29 -14.65 -5.75
C VAL A 122 -19.80 -14.77 -7.19
N GLU A 123 -20.63 -13.82 -7.61
CA GLU A 123 -21.01 -13.63 -9.01
C GLU A 123 -20.11 -12.53 -9.60
N SER A 124 -19.49 -12.81 -10.75
CA SER A 124 -18.67 -11.82 -11.43
C SER A 124 -19.50 -10.63 -11.89
N VAL A 125 -18.93 -9.44 -11.79
CA VAL A 125 -19.52 -8.20 -12.26
C VAL A 125 -18.64 -7.54 -13.33
N ASP A 126 -19.21 -6.68 -14.14
CA ASP A 126 -18.41 -5.85 -15.07
C ASP A 126 -17.75 -4.71 -14.28
N TYR A 127 -16.44 -4.69 -14.32
CA TYR A 127 -15.64 -3.63 -13.72
C TYR A 127 -14.66 -3.07 -14.76
N GLU A 128 -14.95 -1.90 -15.29
CA GLU A 128 -14.16 -1.27 -16.34
C GLU A 128 -13.18 -0.25 -15.74
N VAL A 129 -11.91 -0.34 -16.13
CA VAL A 129 -10.85 0.62 -15.82
C VAL A 129 -10.13 0.95 -17.11
N ASP A 130 -10.16 2.21 -17.51
CA ASP A 130 -9.54 2.63 -18.78
C ASP A 130 -8.05 2.99 -18.63
N SER A 131 -7.70 3.66 -17.54
CA SER A 131 -6.34 4.17 -17.28
C SER A 131 -6.16 4.52 -15.80
N LEU A 132 -4.98 4.99 -15.44
CA LEU A 132 -4.79 5.64 -14.14
C LEU A 132 -5.73 6.84 -13.99
N ALA A 133 -6.23 7.04 -12.77
CA ALA A 133 -7.02 8.21 -12.42
C ALA A 133 -6.20 9.50 -12.64
N PRO A 134 -6.82 10.60 -13.06
CA PRO A 134 -6.11 11.87 -13.29
C PRO A 134 -5.39 12.41 -12.05
N ASP A 135 -5.86 12.07 -10.88
CA ASP A 135 -5.34 12.44 -9.57
C ASP A 135 -4.68 11.25 -8.83
N ALA A 136 -4.32 10.21 -9.57
CA ALA A 136 -3.58 9.08 -9.02
C ALA A 136 -2.36 9.55 -8.23
N PRO A 137 -2.13 9.05 -7.01
CA PRO A 137 -1.02 9.49 -6.17
C PRO A 137 0.33 8.87 -6.62
N ILE A 138 0.51 8.66 -7.91
CA ILE A 138 1.65 7.96 -8.50
C ILE A 138 2.41 8.92 -9.42
N VAL A 139 3.71 9.05 -9.16
CA VAL A 139 4.59 9.91 -9.94
C VAL A 139 5.72 9.10 -10.58
N GLY A 140 6.19 9.60 -11.70
CA GLY A 140 7.37 9.06 -12.39
C GLY A 140 8.66 9.71 -11.94
N ARG A 141 9.76 9.24 -12.52
CA ARG A 141 11.13 9.68 -12.22
C ARG A 141 11.33 11.20 -12.39
N GLU A 142 10.73 11.84 -13.41
CA GLU A 142 10.86 13.27 -13.66
C GLU A 142 10.42 14.11 -12.45
N ALA A 143 9.31 13.75 -11.81
CA ALA A 143 8.83 14.44 -10.60
C ALA A 143 9.82 14.31 -9.41
N VAL A 144 10.52 13.18 -9.32
CA VAL A 144 11.57 12.99 -8.29
C VAL A 144 12.80 13.82 -8.60
N GLU A 145 13.23 13.89 -9.86
CA GLU A 145 14.33 14.75 -10.31
C GLU A 145 14.03 16.24 -10.02
N ASP A 146 12.79 16.68 -10.27
CA ASP A 146 12.32 18.03 -9.95
C ASP A 146 12.29 18.28 -8.44
N ALA A 147 11.86 17.30 -7.64
CA ALA A 147 11.85 17.39 -6.18
C ALA A 147 13.27 17.55 -5.61
N ILE A 148 14.23 16.78 -6.13
CA ILE A 148 15.65 16.89 -5.75
C ILE A 148 16.21 18.29 -6.11
N ALA A 149 15.89 18.78 -7.29
CA ALA A 149 16.38 20.08 -7.76
C ALA A 149 15.71 21.26 -7.04
N GLY A 150 14.42 21.17 -6.73
CA GLY A 150 13.61 22.23 -6.14
C GLY A 150 13.75 22.35 -4.62
N GLY A 151 13.89 21.24 -3.92
CA GLY A 151 14.07 21.17 -2.46
C GLY A 151 12.81 21.52 -1.63
N GLU A 152 11.65 21.70 -2.26
CA GLU A 152 10.38 22.04 -1.58
C GLU A 152 9.59 20.77 -1.20
N THR A 153 9.77 19.67 -1.93
CA THR A 153 9.11 18.38 -1.69
C THR A 153 9.98 17.50 -0.80
N THR A 154 9.40 16.94 0.24
CA THR A 154 10.10 16.00 1.13
C THR A 154 10.16 14.62 0.50
N LEU A 155 11.37 14.13 0.23
CA LEU A 155 11.60 12.75 -0.22
C LEU A 155 11.74 11.84 0.99
N ILE A 156 10.97 10.76 1.06
CA ILE A 156 11.01 9.80 2.18
C ILE A 156 11.37 8.41 1.66
N ASP A 157 12.48 7.87 2.18
CA ASP A 157 12.89 6.50 1.96
C ASP A 157 12.27 5.58 3.02
N THR A 158 11.44 4.65 2.59
CA THR A 158 10.71 3.74 3.48
C THR A 158 11.43 2.41 3.70
N ARG A 159 12.72 2.33 3.33
CA ARG A 159 13.57 1.15 3.50
C ARG A 159 14.25 1.13 4.89
N ASN A 160 14.90 0.00 5.18
CA ASN A 160 15.68 -0.16 6.40
C ASN A 160 16.99 0.68 6.37
N GLN A 161 17.68 0.72 7.51
CA GLN A 161 18.89 1.53 7.67
C GLN A 161 20.00 1.08 6.73
N ASP A 162 20.28 -0.23 6.61
CA ASP A 162 21.38 -0.75 5.80
C ASP A 162 21.21 -0.39 4.32
N GLU A 163 19.98 -0.51 3.78
CA GLU A 163 19.67 -0.14 2.40
C GLU A 163 19.79 1.37 2.14
N TYR A 164 19.39 2.19 3.13
CA TYR A 164 19.53 3.64 3.06
C TYR A 164 20.99 4.07 3.10
N ASP A 165 21.79 3.52 4.03
CA ASP A 165 23.20 3.85 4.18
C ASP A 165 24.01 3.46 2.95
N GLU A 166 23.70 2.31 2.36
CA GLU A 166 24.33 1.86 1.12
C GLU A 166 24.08 2.81 -0.04
N GLN A 167 22.83 3.25 -0.23
CA GLN A 167 22.46 4.12 -1.34
C GLN A 167 21.05 4.66 -1.18
N HIS A 168 20.86 5.98 -1.26
CA HIS A 168 19.54 6.64 -1.22
C HIS A 168 19.46 7.82 -2.19
N LEU A 169 18.25 8.35 -2.43
CA LEU A 169 18.05 9.54 -3.24
C LEU A 169 18.60 10.79 -2.52
N PRO A 170 19.21 11.73 -3.26
CA PRO A 170 19.77 12.94 -2.67
C PRO A 170 18.76 13.71 -1.81
N GLY A 171 19.16 14.02 -0.58
CA GLY A 171 18.33 14.76 0.38
C GLY A 171 17.16 14.00 0.97
N ALA A 172 17.00 12.71 0.70
CA ALA A 172 15.91 11.93 1.24
C ALA A 172 16.05 11.71 2.76
N ILE A 173 14.92 11.69 3.45
CA ILE A 173 14.83 11.34 4.88
C ILE A 173 14.39 9.89 5.00
N ARG A 174 15.10 9.10 5.81
CA ARG A 174 14.71 7.72 6.08
C ARG A 174 13.58 7.65 7.10
N LEU A 175 12.53 6.93 6.75
CA LEU A 175 11.43 6.51 7.63
C LEU A 175 11.08 5.07 7.30
N ASP A 176 11.71 4.10 7.95
CA ASP A 176 11.41 2.68 7.72
C ASP A 176 9.92 2.42 8.00
N TRP A 177 9.23 1.78 7.06
CA TRP A 177 7.81 1.49 7.19
C TRP A 177 7.47 0.70 8.47
N MET A 178 8.39 -0.16 8.95
CA MET A 178 8.24 -0.90 10.20
C MET A 178 8.20 0.01 11.44
N GLU A 179 8.76 1.20 11.38
CA GLU A 179 8.69 2.16 12.49
C GLU A 179 7.27 2.71 12.72
N LEU A 180 6.36 2.53 11.73
CA LEU A 180 4.94 2.89 11.83
C LEU A 180 4.06 1.77 12.41
N VAL A 181 4.61 0.56 12.53
CA VAL A 181 3.90 -0.64 12.99
C VAL A 181 3.96 -0.73 14.51
N ASP A 182 2.82 -1.07 15.13
CA ASP A 182 2.74 -1.54 16.51
C ASP A 182 2.82 -3.08 16.50
N GLU A 183 3.93 -3.63 16.96
CA GLU A 183 4.19 -5.07 16.94
C GLU A 183 3.25 -5.87 17.86
N GLU A 184 2.70 -5.26 18.93
CA GLU A 184 1.81 -5.93 19.86
C GLU A 184 0.42 -6.12 19.24
N THR A 185 -0.13 -5.06 18.67
CA THR A 185 -1.44 -5.08 17.98
C THR A 185 -1.34 -5.61 16.56
N ARG A 186 -0.14 -5.61 15.97
CA ARG A 186 0.17 -5.92 14.56
C ARG A 186 -0.46 -4.94 13.56
N GLY A 187 -0.95 -3.82 14.04
CA GLY A 187 -1.53 -2.74 13.27
C GLY A 187 -0.63 -1.50 13.20
N VAL A 188 -1.25 -0.37 12.92
CA VAL A 188 -0.57 0.92 12.85
C VAL A 188 -0.45 1.51 14.26
N LYS A 189 0.67 2.15 14.58
CA LYS A 189 0.84 2.92 15.82
C LYS A 189 -0.20 4.03 15.91
N ASP A 190 -0.49 4.47 17.13
CA ASP A 190 -1.38 5.61 17.33
C ASP A 190 -0.83 6.90 16.68
N ALA A 191 -1.75 7.81 16.32
CA ALA A 191 -1.41 9.03 15.60
C ALA A 191 -0.36 9.90 16.32
N ALA A 192 -0.41 9.98 17.66
CA ALA A 192 0.51 10.82 18.44
C ALA A 192 1.93 10.23 18.43
N ALA A 193 2.06 8.89 18.49
CA ALA A 193 3.34 8.23 18.37
C ALA A 193 3.96 8.44 16.98
N ILE A 194 3.15 8.37 15.91
CA ILE A 194 3.64 8.61 14.54
C ILE A 194 4.03 10.09 14.37
N GLU A 195 3.24 11.04 14.84
CA GLU A 195 3.58 12.47 14.78
C GLU A 195 4.91 12.78 15.51
N THR A 196 5.12 12.14 16.65
CA THR A 196 6.39 12.25 17.38
C THR A 196 7.55 11.69 16.55
N LEU A 197 7.36 10.52 15.96
CA LEU A 197 8.37 9.88 15.10
C LEU A 197 8.71 10.75 13.87
N LEU A 198 7.71 11.33 13.21
CA LEU A 198 7.92 12.24 12.07
C LEU A 198 8.74 13.46 12.49
N ALA A 199 8.38 14.10 13.61
CA ALA A 199 9.09 15.26 14.14
C ALA A 199 10.56 14.93 14.51
N ASP A 200 10.81 13.78 15.14
CA ASP A 200 12.16 13.31 15.52
C ASP A 200 13.04 13.04 14.28
N ARG A 201 12.43 12.73 13.13
CA ARG A 201 13.11 12.55 11.83
C ARG A 201 13.23 13.86 11.05
N GLY A 202 12.73 14.98 11.56
CA GLY A 202 12.73 16.26 10.86
C GLY A 202 11.69 16.34 9.73
N ILE A 203 10.74 15.41 9.68
CA ILE A 203 9.61 15.44 8.76
C ILE A 203 8.54 16.36 9.37
N SER A 204 8.10 17.37 8.63
CA SER A 204 7.04 18.28 9.07
C SER A 204 5.76 17.51 9.36
N THR A 205 4.97 17.97 10.33
CA THR A 205 3.62 17.45 10.60
C THR A 205 2.53 18.32 9.95
N ASP A 206 2.92 19.28 9.11
CA ASP A 206 1.98 20.03 8.28
C ASP A 206 1.34 19.09 7.26
N ARG A 207 0.01 19.03 7.26
CA ARG A 207 -0.75 18.11 6.41
C ARG A 207 -0.76 18.50 4.93
N ASP A 208 -0.42 19.75 4.64
CA ASP A 208 -0.37 20.28 3.28
C ASP A 208 1.04 20.20 2.67
N GLN A 209 2.06 19.68 3.41
CA GLN A 209 3.39 19.52 2.84
C GLN A 209 3.40 18.49 1.71
N SER A 210 4.19 18.79 0.66
CA SER A 210 4.41 17.87 -0.44
C SER A 210 5.39 16.76 -0.05
N ILE A 211 5.01 15.51 -0.24
CA ILE A 211 5.80 14.32 0.09
C ILE A 211 5.83 13.38 -1.12
N ILE A 212 7.02 12.88 -1.46
CA ILE A 212 7.17 11.74 -2.36
C ILE A 212 7.82 10.59 -1.58
N LEU A 213 7.14 9.44 -1.57
CA LEU A 213 7.61 8.21 -0.95
C LEU A 213 8.29 7.31 -1.98
N TYR A 214 9.36 6.62 -1.56
CA TYR A 214 9.96 5.57 -2.38
C TYR A 214 10.49 4.41 -1.51
N CYS A 215 10.75 3.26 -2.15
CA CYS A 215 11.44 2.12 -1.54
C CYS A 215 12.31 1.41 -2.60
N ASN A 216 12.22 0.10 -2.77
CA ASN A 216 12.82 -0.59 -3.92
C ASN A 216 11.80 -0.87 -5.03
N THR A 217 10.60 -1.35 -4.67
CA THR A 217 9.60 -1.91 -5.59
C THR A 217 8.16 -1.59 -5.16
N SER A 218 7.90 -0.42 -4.64
CA SER A 218 6.57 0.15 -4.30
C SER A 218 5.75 -0.55 -3.23
N ARG A 219 6.21 -1.63 -2.60
CA ARG A 219 5.46 -2.33 -1.56
C ARG A 219 5.51 -1.59 -0.21
N ARG A 220 6.72 -1.29 0.30
CA ARG A 220 6.91 -0.64 1.62
C ARG A 220 6.39 0.78 1.65
N LEU A 221 6.61 1.54 0.57
CA LEU A 221 6.07 2.89 0.43
C LEU A 221 4.54 2.91 0.47
N SER A 222 3.86 1.86 -0.04
CA SER A 222 2.40 1.79 -0.03
C SER A 222 1.84 1.76 1.40
N HIS A 223 2.49 1.04 2.32
CA HIS A 223 2.11 1.05 3.73
C HIS A 223 2.26 2.46 4.33
N THR A 224 3.42 3.09 4.15
CA THR A 224 3.66 4.46 4.64
C THR A 224 2.68 5.46 4.03
N PHE A 225 2.35 5.31 2.73
CA PHE A 225 1.34 6.12 2.05
C PHE A 225 -0.03 6.02 2.74
N VAL A 226 -0.53 4.80 2.96
CA VAL A 226 -1.83 4.59 3.63
C VAL A 226 -1.83 5.19 5.03
N VAL A 227 -0.76 5.02 5.78
CA VAL A 227 -0.63 5.58 7.13
C VAL A 227 -0.64 7.11 7.11
N LEU A 228 0.16 7.77 6.26
CA LEU A 228 0.18 9.24 6.17
C LEU A 228 -1.18 9.78 5.70
N ARG A 229 -1.82 9.16 4.72
CA ARG A 229 -3.18 9.53 4.28
C ARG A 229 -4.20 9.40 5.41
N SER A 230 -4.12 8.36 6.22
CA SER A 230 -5.02 8.17 7.39
C SER A 230 -4.84 9.24 8.47
N LEU A 231 -3.65 9.82 8.57
CA LEU A 231 -3.34 10.95 9.44
C LEU A 231 -3.76 12.31 8.86
N GLY A 232 -4.29 12.34 7.64
CA GLY A 232 -4.79 13.54 6.98
C GLY A 232 -3.78 14.30 6.13
N PHE A 233 -2.62 13.74 5.82
CA PHE A 233 -1.72 14.34 4.82
C PHE A 233 -2.38 14.28 3.44
N VAL A 234 -2.48 15.42 2.76
CA VAL A 234 -3.25 15.55 1.51
C VAL A 234 -2.37 15.46 0.26
N ASP A 235 -1.13 15.92 0.32
CA ASP A 235 -0.19 15.96 -0.80
C ASP A 235 0.92 14.90 -0.61
N VAL A 236 0.53 13.62 -0.73
CA VAL A 236 1.43 12.49 -0.65
C VAL A 236 1.38 11.72 -1.96
N ALA A 237 2.50 11.67 -2.66
CA ALA A 237 2.69 10.88 -3.86
C ALA A 237 3.69 9.74 -3.63
N VAL A 238 3.68 8.78 -4.54
CA VAL A 238 4.59 7.64 -4.50
C VAL A 238 5.37 7.55 -5.82
N TYR A 239 6.67 7.36 -5.73
CA TYR A 239 7.50 7.04 -6.87
C TYR A 239 7.51 5.52 -7.09
N GLU A 240 6.70 5.07 -8.06
CA GLU A 240 6.44 3.65 -8.27
C GLU A 240 7.71 2.87 -8.63
N GLY A 241 8.51 3.34 -9.57
CA GLY A 241 9.75 2.70 -10.01
C GLY A 241 10.81 2.61 -8.92
N SER A 242 10.75 3.50 -7.93
CA SER A 242 11.59 3.49 -6.74
C SER A 242 13.09 3.34 -7.06
N MET A 243 13.88 2.74 -6.15
CA MET A 243 15.32 2.54 -6.36
C MET A 243 15.64 1.56 -7.49
N THR A 244 14.72 0.67 -7.86
CA THR A 244 14.94 -0.26 -8.98
C THR A 244 15.05 0.50 -10.29
N GLU A 245 14.07 1.31 -10.63
CA GLU A 245 14.09 2.16 -11.84
C GLU A 245 15.20 3.22 -11.76
N TRP A 246 15.37 3.86 -10.59
CA TRP A 246 16.38 4.90 -10.40
C TRP A 246 17.80 4.43 -10.72
N ARG A 247 18.16 3.22 -10.23
CA ARG A 247 19.46 2.59 -10.50
C ARG A 247 19.61 2.18 -11.97
N GLN A 248 18.58 1.64 -12.59
CA GLN A 248 18.60 1.25 -14.02
C GLN A 248 18.82 2.46 -14.93
N ALA A 249 18.39 3.63 -14.49
CA ALA A 249 18.53 4.89 -15.21
C ALA A 249 19.79 5.69 -14.82
N ASP A 250 20.74 5.10 -14.09
CA ASP A 250 21.97 5.73 -13.61
C ASP A 250 21.71 7.04 -12.82
N GLY A 251 20.61 7.07 -12.05
CA GLY A 251 20.25 8.22 -11.21
C GLY A 251 21.28 8.51 -10.12
N VAL A 252 21.48 9.80 -9.81
CA VAL A 252 22.42 10.23 -8.74
C VAL A 252 21.92 9.76 -7.38
N THR A 253 22.83 9.26 -6.55
CA THR A 253 22.53 8.77 -5.20
C THR A 253 23.53 9.30 -4.20
N GLU A 254 23.16 9.25 -2.92
CA GLU A 254 24.00 9.53 -1.77
C GLU A 254 24.22 8.26 -0.95
N THR A 255 25.26 8.26 -0.12
CA THR A 255 25.62 7.20 0.83
C THR A 255 25.86 7.81 2.19
N VAL A 256 25.65 7.07 3.27
CA VAL A 256 26.09 7.49 4.61
C VAL A 256 27.48 6.96 4.85
N GLU A 257 28.45 7.87 5.19
CA GLU A 257 29.83 7.50 5.50
C GLU A 257 30.00 6.91 6.93
#